data_b6f334f1851f75e16102a7a5bccbc4e9
#
_entry.id   b6f334f1851f75e16102a7a5bccbc4e9
#
_cell.length_a   1.000
_cell.length_b   1.000
_cell.length_c   1.000
_cell.angle_alpha   90.00
_cell.angle_beta   90.00
_cell.angle_gamma   90.00
#
_symmetry.space_group_name_H-M   'P 1'
#
loop_
_entity.id
_entity.type
_entity.pdbx_description
1 polymer ?
#
loop_
_entity_poly.entity_id
_entity_poly.type
_entity_poly.pdbx_seq_one_letter_code
_entity_poly.pdbx_strand_id
1 'polypeptide(L)'
;MSKNLELWSSVEETDPRFTTKVNQRGGFTAIGAQYQFREATAKFGPFGIGWGVKDEHFTRYEDTGLVLYQSILWYKHYDNTGEVPIHSSIKYCLIGGRVDDDFAKKVATDALTKGLSKLGFNADVFMGLFDDNKYVNAMKQKFNGGEDTSIDWKKLVRAEMEGLDISNTVLVDS
;
A
#
# COMPACT_ATOMS: atom_id res chain seq x y z
N MET A 1 -3.13 26.37 -8.08
CA MET A 1 -2.67 25.01 -8.35
C MET A 1 -3.10 24.60 -9.75
N SER A 2 -2.24 23.93 -10.53
CA SER A 2 -2.61 23.48 -11.88
C SER A 2 -3.69 22.40 -11.78
N LYS A 3 -4.75 22.53 -12.58
CA LYS A 3 -5.83 21.52 -12.64
C LYS A 3 -5.32 20.11 -12.97
N ASN A 4 -4.20 20.03 -13.71
CA ASN A 4 -3.55 18.77 -14.07
C ASN A 4 -2.85 18.06 -12.89
N LEU A 5 -2.53 18.80 -11.82
CA LEU A 5 -1.90 18.26 -10.62
C LEU A 5 -2.89 18.00 -9.48
N GLU A 6 -4.17 18.22 -9.69
CA GLU A 6 -5.19 18.10 -8.65
C GLU A 6 -5.23 16.68 -8.02
N LEU A 7 -5.25 15.65 -8.87
CA LEU A 7 -5.19 14.27 -8.38
C LEU A 7 -3.88 14.01 -7.65
N TRP A 8 -2.75 14.31 -8.29
CA TRP A 8 -1.41 14.10 -7.74
C TRP A 8 -1.27 14.71 -6.35
N SER A 9 -1.54 16.03 -6.23
CA SER A 9 -1.39 16.76 -4.96
C SER A 9 -2.34 16.31 -3.86
N SER A 10 -3.44 15.62 -4.22
CA SER A 10 -4.38 15.08 -3.23
C SER A 10 -3.97 13.75 -2.62
N VAL A 11 -2.94 13.07 -3.19
CA VAL A 11 -2.52 11.72 -2.79
C VAL A 11 -1.01 11.55 -2.62
N GLU A 12 -0.23 12.64 -2.81
CA GLU A 12 1.23 12.57 -2.82
C GLU A 12 1.87 12.39 -1.44
N GLU A 13 1.20 12.82 -0.38
CA GLU A 13 1.74 12.78 0.97
C GLU A 13 1.51 11.43 1.65
N THR A 14 2.53 10.96 2.35
CA THR A 14 2.52 9.65 3.01
C THR A 14 2.52 9.78 4.52
N ASP A 15 1.64 9.06 5.17
CA ASP A 15 1.67 8.90 6.63
C ASP A 15 2.88 8.05 7.03
N PRO A 16 3.84 8.60 7.79
CA PRO A 16 5.06 7.88 8.17
C PRO A 16 4.84 6.58 8.95
N ARG A 17 3.67 6.41 9.58
CA ARG A 17 3.32 5.18 10.33
C ARG A 17 3.22 3.94 9.45
N PHE A 18 2.99 4.14 8.14
CA PHE A 18 2.86 3.06 7.15
C PHE A 18 4.10 2.89 6.28
N THR A 19 5.22 3.48 6.70
CA THR A 19 6.51 3.34 6.02
C THR A 19 7.49 2.52 6.85
N THR A 20 8.43 1.88 6.18
CA THR A 20 9.50 1.10 6.83
C THR A 20 10.83 1.41 6.17
N LYS A 21 11.86 1.70 6.97
CA LYS A 21 13.24 1.82 6.47
C LYS A 21 13.79 0.43 6.17
N VAL A 22 14.25 0.25 4.95
CA VAL A 22 14.89 -0.99 4.48
C VAL A 22 16.37 -0.71 4.29
N ASN A 23 17.22 -1.42 5.03
CA ASN A 23 18.68 -1.20 5.01
C ASN A 23 19.41 -1.92 3.86
N GLN A 24 18.71 -2.68 3.04
CA GLN A 24 19.27 -3.38 1.90
C GLN A 24 19.48 -2.44 0.71
N ARG A 25 20.44 -2.75 -0.17
CA ARG A 25 20.71 -2.02 -1.43
C ARG A 25 20.92 -0.50 -1.26
N GLY A 26 21.64 -0.11 -0.20
CA GLY A 26 21.93 1.31 0.07
C GLY A 26 20.89 2.04 0.90
N GLY A 27 19.83 1.36 1.30
CA GLY A 27 18.75 1.91 2.12
C GLY A 27 17.68 2.64 1.29
N PHE A 28 16.43 2.36 1.60
CA PHE A 28 15.30 3.09 1.04
C PHE A 28 14.11 3.04 2.00
N THR A 29 13.12 3.90 1.79
CA THR A 29 11.86 3.85 2.50
C THR A 29 10.85 3.04 1.69
N ALA A 30 10.32 1.95 2.27
CA ALA A 30 9.25 1.15 1.69
C ALA A 30 7.89 1.59 2.22
N ILE A 31 6.86 1.44 1.39
CA ILE A 31 5.46 1.71 1.73
C ILE A 31 4.73 0.37 1.77
N GLY A 32 3.86 0.19 2.76
CA GLY A 32 2.98 -0.98 2.79
C GLY A 32 1.97 -0.96 1.64
N ALA A 33 1.93 -2.02 0.83
CA ALA A 33 1.01 -2.10 -0.31
C ALA A 33 -0.46 -1.90 0.11
N GLN A 34 -0.88 -2.49 1.23
CA GLN A 34 -2.25 -2.35 1.73
C GLN A 34 -2.60 -0.91 2.13
N TYR A 35 -1.63 -0.15 2.63
CA TYR A 35 -1.83 1.28 2.88
C TYR A 35 -2.12 2.03 1.58
N GLN A 36 -1.33 1.79 0.54
CA GLN A 36 -1.52 2.42 -0.76
C GLN A 36 -2.88 2.04 -1.39
N PHE A 37 -3.30 0.77 -1.23
CA PHE A 37 -4.63 0.31 -1.69
C PHE A 37 -5.77 0.97 -0.91
N ARG A 38 -5.60 1.19 0.39
CA ARG A 38 -6.55 1.94 1.21
C ARG A 38 -6.70 3.37 0.72
N GLU A 39 -5.58 4.05 0.45
CA GLU A 39 -5.60 5.43 -0.07
C GLU A 39 -6.26 5.49 -1.46
N ALA A 40 -5.98 4.52 -2.34
CA ALA A 40 -6.66 4.41 -3.64
C ALA A 40 -8.17 4.17 -3.49
N THR A 41 -8.57 3.33 -2.54
CA THR A 41 -9.97 3.08 -2.24
C THR A 41 -10.66 4.32 -1.67
N ALA A 42 -9.99 5.07 -0.79
CA ALA A 42 -10.51 6.33 -0.27
C ALA A 42 -10.70 7.39 -1.38
N LYS A 43 -9.80 7.40 -2.37
CA LYS A 43 -9.82 8.36 -3.47
C LYS A 43 -10.81 8.02 -4.58
N PHE A 44 -10.87 6.77 -4.98
CA PHE A 44 -11.61 6.33 -6.17
C PHE A 44 -12.88 5.53 -5.87
N GLY A 45 -13.06 5.06 -4.65
CA GLY A 45 -14.12 4.13 -4.25
C GLY A 45 -13.61 2.69 -4.13
N PRO A 46 -14.50 1.72 -3.85
CA PRO A 46 -14.12 0.33 -3.62
C PRO A 46 -13.41 -0.31 -4.82
N PHE A 47 -12.42 -1.17 -4.54
CA PHE A 47 -11.75 -1.97 -5.56
C PHE A 47 -12.76 -2.80 -6.38
N GLY A 48 -12.63 -2.80 -7.69
CA GLY A 48 -13.56 -3.44 -8.63
C GLY A 48 -14.77 -2.58 -8.99
N ILE A 49 -15.03 -1.44 -8.30
CA ILE A 49 -16.12 -0.50 -8.56
C ILE A 49 -15.60 0.88 -8.94
N GLY A 50 -14.70 1.44 -8.14
CA GLY A 50 -14.09 2.75 -8.36
C GLY A 50 -12.73 2.70 -9.01
N TRP A 51 -12.02 1.62 -8.83
CA TRP A 51 -10.72 1.31 -9.42
C TRP A 51 -10.45 -0.19 -9.40
N GLY A 52 -9.46 -0.63 -10.14
CA GLY A 52 -9.12 -2.06 -10.20
C GLY A 52 -8.15 -2.36 -11.34
N VAL A 53 -7.98 -3.64 -11.62
CA VAL A 53 -7.17 -4.14 -12.74
C VAL A 53 -8.03 -4.89 -13.72
N LYS A 54 -7.62 -4.89 -14.99
CA LYS A 54 -8.21 -5.66 -16.07
C LYS A 54 -7.14 -6.15 -17.04
N ASP A 55 -7.49 -7.08 -17.91
CA ASP A 55 -6.61 -7.63 -18.93
C ASP A 55 -5.30 -8.18 -18.34
N GLU A 56 -5.44 -8.95 -17.27
CA GLU A 56 -4.31 -9.55 -16.57
C GLU A 56 -3.67 -10.66 -17.40
N HIS A 57 -2.35 -10.57 -17.56
CA HIS A 57 -1.57 -11.55 -18.31
C HIS A 57 -0.26 -11.87 -17.62
N PHE A 58 0.08 -13.17 -17.56
CA PHE A 58 1.35 -13.69 -17.07
C PHE A 58 2.11 -14.37 -18.19
N THR A 59 3.36 -13.96 -18.43
CA THR A 59 4.28 -14.61 -19.36
C THR A 59 5.45 -15.19 -18.58
N ARG A 60 5.69 -16.49 -18.73
CA ARG A 60 6.84 -17.16 -18.10
C ARG A 60 7.97 -17.30 -19.13
N TYR A 61 9.17 -17.00 -18.67
CA TYR A 61 10.42 -17.19 -19.41
C TYR A 61 11.21 -18.30 -18.72
N GLU A 62 11.08 -19.53 -19.22
CA GLU A 62 11.62 -20.73 -18.56
C GLU A 62 13.16 -20.74 -18.54
N ASP A 63 13.80 -20.22 -19.57
CA ASP A 63 15.26 -20.10 -19.70
C ASP A 63 15.88 -19.19 -18.64
N THR A 64 15.18 -18.15 -18.23
CA THR A 64 15.65 -17.18 -17.24
C THR A 64 15.03 -17.35 -15.85
N GLY A 65 13.99 -18.17 -15.74
CA GLY A 65 13.21 -18.33 -14.50
C GLY A 65 12.43 -17.07 -14.11
N LEU A 66 12.12 -16.20 -15.08
CA LEU A 66 11.36 -14.97 -14.88
C LEU A 66 9.89 -15.17 -15.23
N VAL A 67 9.03 -14.47 -14.52
CA VAL A 67 7.64 -14.22 -14.89
C VAL A 67 7.42 -12.73 -15.06
N LEU A 68 6.82 -12.34 -16.17
CA LEU A 68 6.34 -11.00 -16.44
C LEU A 68 4.83 -10.97 -16.21
N TYR A 69 4.37 -10.02 -15.42
CA TYR A 69 2.97 -9.67 -15.24
C TYR A 69 2.67 -8.36 -15.94
N GLN A 70 1.57 -8.32 -16.68
CA GLN A 70 1.06 -7.15 -17.38
C GLN A 70 -0.44 -7.04 -17.14
N SER A 71 -0.93 -5.83 -16.93
CA SER A 71 -2.36 -5.54 -16.84
C SER A 71 -2.63 -4.06 -17.06
N ILE A 72 -3.89 -3.68 -16.96
CA ILE A 72 -4.32 -2.28 -16.99
C ILE A 72 -4.93 -1.94 -15.63
N LEU A 73 -4.32 -0.98 -14.94
CA LEU A 73 -4.92 -0.30 -13.81
C LEU A 73 -5.96 0.69 -14.36
N TRP A 74 -7.21 0.55 -13.96
CA TRP A 74 -8.26 1.51 -14.29
C TRP A 74 -8.78 2.18 -13.02
N TYR A 75 -9.23 3.44 -13.13
CA TYR A 75 -9.76 4.22 -12.02
C TYR A 75 -10.78 5.24 -12.49
N LYS A 76 -11.75 5.57 -11.64
CA LYS A 76 -12.71 6.64 -11.88
C LYS A 76 -12.20 7.95 -11.31
N HIS A 77 -12.24 9.00 -12.11
CA HIS A 77 -11.90 10.34 -11.68
C HIS A 77 -12.93 11.32 -12.25
N TYR A 78 -13.81 11.84 -11.39
CA TYR A 78 -15.03 12.53 -11.79
C TYR A 78 -15.86 11.65 -12.75
N ASP A 79 -16.31 12.21 -13.87
CA ASP A 79 -17.10 11.49 -14.88
C ASP A 79 -16.26 10.67 -15.88
N ASN A 80 -14.93 10.63 -15.68
CA ASN A 80 -14.01 9.94 -16.58
C ASN A 80 -13.47 8.64 -15.95
N THR A 81 -13.11 7.71 -16.82
CA THR A 81 -12.31 6.54 -16.45
C THR A 81 -10.92 6.69 -17.02
N GLY A 82 -9.90 6.64 -16.15
CA GLY A 82 -8.50 6.62 -16.55
C GLY A 82 -7.97 5.20 -16.61
N GLU A 83 -6.98 4.97 -17.46
CA GLU A 83 -6.32 3.68 -17.65
C GLU A 83 -4.80 3.85 -17.70
N VAL A 84 -4.09 3.02 -16.96
CA VAL A 84 -2.61 3.03 -16.89
C VAL A 84 -2.10 1.62 -17.15
N PRO A 85 -1.34 1.36 -18.19
CA PRO A 85 -0.65 0.09 -18.37
C PRO A 85 0.35 -0.12 -17.24
N ILE A 86 0.26 -1.27 -16.59
CA ILE A 86 1.15 -1.65 -15.49
C ILE A 86 1.81 -2.99 -15.77
N HIS A 87 3.04 -3.13 -15.32
CA HIS A 87 3.81 -4.36 -15.47
C HIS A 87 4.84 -4.48 -14.37
N SER A 88 5.20 -5.71 -14.07
CA SER A 88 6.35 -6.04 -13.24
C SER A 88 6.86 -7.43 -13.56
N SER A 89 8.09 -7.72 -13.19
CA SER A 89 8.69 -9.04 -13.36
C SER A 89 9.40 -9.49 -12.09
N ILE A 90 9.38 -10.79 -11.85
CA ILE A 90 10.05 -11.41 -10.70
C ILE A 90 10.63 -12.76 -11.10
N LYS A 91 11.71 -13.19 -10.43
CA LYS A 91 12.15 -14.58 -10.54
C LYS A 91 11.19 -15.49 -9.79
N TYR A 92 10.55 -16.42 -10.50
CA TYR A 92 9.72 -17.46 -9.90
C TYR A 92 10.51 -18.74 -9.59
N CYS A 93 11.64 -18.95 -10.27
CA CYS A 93 12.56 -20.05 -9.98
C CYS A 93 13.71 -19.53 -9.10
N LEU A 94 13.77 -20.03 -7.88
CA LEU A 94 14.78 -19.65 -6.89
C LEU A 94 16.03 -20.53 -7.01
N ILE A 95 17.09 -20.18 -6.29
CA ILE A 95 18.34 -20.95 -6.23
C ILE A 95 18.01 -22.39 -5.77
N GLY A 96 18.57 -23.38 -6.47
CA GLY A 96 18.30 -24.78 -6.20
C GLY A 96 17.03 -25.34 -6.90
N GLY A 97 16.45 -24.59 -7.83
CA GLY A 97 15.29 -25.05 -8.63
C GLY A 97 13.95 -25.00 -7.92
N ARG A 98 13.90 -24.45 -6.69
CA ARG A 98 12.64 -24.30 -5.96
C ARG A 98 11.79 -23.19 -6.61
N VAL A 99 10.50 -23.48 -6.79
CA VAL A 99 9.52 -22.48 -7.28
C VAL A 99 9.04 -21.63 -6.10
N ASP A 100 8.97 -20.32 -6.31
CA ASP A 100 8.27 -19.40 -5.41
C ASP A 100 6.77 -19.48 -5.71
N ASP A 101 6.00 -20.17 -4.90
CA ASP A 101 4.56 -20.38 -5.06
C ASP A 101 3.74 -19.08 -4.87
N ASP A 102 4.32 -18.07 -4.23
CA ASP A 102 3.72 -16.74 -4.06
C ASP A 102 4.02 -15.76 -5.23
N PHE A 103 4.71 -16.22 -6.31
CA PHE A 103 5.19 -15.31 -7.36
C PHE A 103 4.08 -14.46 -7.98
N ALA A 104 2.91 -15.05 -8.22
CA ALA A 104 1.79 -14.37 -8.86
C ALA A 104 1.30 -13.18 -8.02
N LYS A 105 1.09 -13.41 -6.72
CA LYS A 105 0.71 -12.36 -5.77
C LYS A 105 1.77 -11.25 -5.68
N LYS A 106 3.04 -11.63 -5.58
CA LYS A 106 4.15 -10.68 -5.43
C LYS A 106 4.28 -9.78 -6.66
N VAL A 107 4.26 -10.35 -7.86
CA VAL A 107 4.45 -9.57 -9.09
C VAL A 107 3.24 -8.70 -9.41
N ALA A 108 2.03 -9.18 -9.17
CA ALA A 108 0.80 -8.39 -9.37
C ALA A 108 0.73 -7.22 -8.37
N THR A 109 1.04 -7.46 -7.10
CA THR A 109 1.12 -6.41 -6.08
C THR A 109 2.15 -5.34 -6.42
N ASP A 110 3.35 -5.74 -6.86
CA ASP A 110 4.42 -4.80 -7.25
C ASP A 110 4.02 -3.97 -8.48
N ALA A 111 3.39 -4.57 -9.48
CA ALA A 111 2.88 -3.85 -10.65
C ALA A 111 1.81 -2.81 -10.25
N LEU A 112 0.90 -3.20 -9.37
CA LEU A 112 -0.20 -2.34 -8.93
C LEU A 112 0.29 -1.14 -8.10
N THR A 113 1.21 -1.35 -7.17
CA THR A 113 1.81 -0.28 -6.37
C THR A 113 2.60 0.71 -7.24
N LYS A 114 3.36 0.22 -8.21
CA LYS A 114 4.04 1.05 -9.21
C LYS A 114 3.06 1.81 -10.11
N GLY A 115 1.93 1.20 -10.46
CA GLY A 115 0.87 1.86 -11.20
C GLY A 115 0.25 3.02 -10.43
N LEU A 116 -0.08 2.81 -9.16
CA LEU A 116 -0.61 3.85 -8.28
C LEU A 116 0.38 5.00 -8.08
N SER A 117 1.68 4.72 -7.98
CA SER A 117 2.71 5.78 -7.86
C SER A 117 2.74 6.70 -9.07
N LYS A 118 2.42 6.20 -10.28
CA LYS A 118 2.30 7.05 -11.47
C LYS A 118 1.12 8.03 -11.42
N LEU A 119 0.13 7.77 -10.58
CA LEU A 119 -0.99 8.67 -10.31
C LEU A 119 -0.70 9.68 -9.19
N GLY A 120 0.47 9.57 -8.56
CA GLY A 120 0.90 10.44 -7.47
C GLY A 120 0.79 9.83 -6.08
N PHE A 121 0.21 8.64 -5.93
CA PHE A 121 0.10 8.00 -4.61
C PHE A 121 1.47 7.83 -3.97
N ASN A 122 1.63 8.44 -2.79
CA ASN A 122 2.85 8.39 -2.00
C ASN A 122 4.09 8.92 -2.76
N ALA A 123 3.89 9.90 -3.63
CA ALA A 123 4.96 10.45 -4.46
C ALA A 123 6.12 11.01 -3.65
N ASP A 124 5.87 11.55 -2.47
CA ASP A 124 6.88 12.07 -1.55
C ASP A 124 7.95 11.02 -1.17
N VAL A 125 7.54 9.76 -0.97
CA VAL A 125 8.49 8.66 -0.72
C VAL A 125 9.27 8.31 -1.99
N PHE A 126 8.58 8.19 -3.14
CA PHE A 126 9.24 7.88 -4.42
C PHE A 126 10.17 8.99 -4.91
N MET A 127 9.90 10.23 -4.53
CA MET A 127 10.76 11.40 -4.80
C MET A 127 11.92 11.54 -3.80
N GLY A 128 12.04 10.66 -2.82
CA GLY A 128 13.14 10.66 -1.85
C GLY A 128 12.97 11.66 -0.70
N LEU A 129 11.81 12.30 -0.54
CA LEU A 129 11.60 13.29 0.53
C LEU A 129 11.69 12.64 1.93
N PHE A 130 11.45 11.34 2.03
CA PHE A 130 11.58 10.56 3.27
C PHE A 130 13.02 10.30 3.70
N ASP A 131 14.01 10.71 2.90
CA ASP A 131 15.41 10.72 3.30
C ASP A 131 15.78 11.96 4.12
N ASP A 132 14.95 13.00 4.09
CA ASP A 132 15.07 14.20 4.94
C ASP A 132 14.26 14.02 6.25
N ASN A 133 14.97 13.96 7.37
CA ASN A 133 14.34 13.86 8.69
C ASN A 133 13.44 15.04 9.05
N LYS A 134 13.69 16.24 8.50
CA LYS A 134 12.81 17.41 8.73
C LYS A 134 11.46 17.20 8.06
N TYR A 135 11.48 16.71 6.82
CA TYR A 135 10.26 16.36 6.10
C TYR A 135 9.45 15.28 6.84
N VAL A 136 10.10 14.19 7.23
CA VAL A 136 9.45 13.08 7.97
C VAL A 136 8.84 13.58 9.29
N ASN A 137 9.53 14.46 10.03
CA ASN A 137 8.99 15.03 11.26
C ASN A 137 7.79 15.95 11.00
N ALA A 138 7.82 16.74 9.92
CA ALA A 138 6.67 17.56 9.51
C ALA A 138 5.46 16.67 9.16
N MET A 139 5.66 15.57 8.44
CA MET A 139 4.59 14.61 8.12
C MET A 139 4.06 13.91 9.38
N LYS A 140 4.93 13.52 10.31
CA LYS A 140 4.48 12.99 11.62
C LYS A 140 3.59 13.98 12.37
N GLN A 141 3.95 15.25 12.41
CA GLN A 141 3.13 16.28 13.05
C GLN A 141 1.80 16.47 12.33
N LYS A 142 1.81 16.49 10.99
CA LYS A 142 0.61 16.64 10.16
C LYS A 142 -0.39 15.50 10.39
N PHE A 143 0.08 14.26 10.35
CA PHE A 143 -0.76 13.07 10.50
C PHE A 143 -1.12 12.75 11.96
N ASN A 144 -0.33 13.23 12.95
CA ASN A 144 -0.66 13.09 14.38
C ASN A 144 -1.48 14.28 14.92
N GLY A 145 -1.48 15.43 14.26
CA GLY A 145 -2.18 16.64 14.67
C GLY A 145 -3.65 16.72 14.24
N GLY A 146 -4.09 15.89 13.30
CA GLY A 146 -5.50 15.56 13.13
C GLY A 146 -5.88 14.61 14.25
N GLU A 147 -6.93 14.93 15.04
CA GLU A 147 -7.40 14.18 16.19
C GLU A 147 -7.05 12.69 16.12
N ASP A 148 -6.33 12.22 17.12
CA ASP A 148 -5.90 10.82 17.23
C ASP A 148 -7.14 9.90 17.31
N THR A 149 -7.75 9.65 16.16
CA THR A 149 -8.71 8.56 15.97
C THR A 149 -7.97 7.26 15.62
N SER A 150 -6.66 7.21 15.77
CA SER A 150 -5.98 5.95 15.95
C SER A 150 -6.44 5.42 17.31
N ILE A 151 -7.59 4.77 17.25
CA ILE A 151 -8.05 3.87 18.30
C ILE A 151 -6.80 3.06 18.65
N ASP A 152 -6.24 3.29 19.84
CA ASP A 152 -5.16 2.45 20.36
C ASP A 152 -5.76 1.05 20.56
N TRP A 153 -5.73 0.26 19.49
CA TRP A 153 -6.27 -1.10 19.45
C TRP A 153 -5.73 -1.94 20.62
N LYS A 154 -4.50 -1.66 21.06
CA LYS A 154 -3.91 -2.32 22.21
C LYS A 154 -4.63 -1.92 23.50
N LYS A 155 -5.02 -0.66 23.61
CA LYS A 155 -5.75 -0.14 24.78
C LYS A 155 -7.20 -0.61 24.78
N LEU A 156 -7.84 -0.65 23.61
CA LEU A 156 -9.21 -1.16 23.45
C LEU A 156 -9.27 -2.68 23.70
N VAL A 157 -8.37 -3.46 23.10
CA VAL A 157 -8.29 -4.90 23.32
C VAL A 157 -7.98 -5.20 24.78
N ARG A 158 -7.11 -4.43 25.44
CA ARG A 158 -6.82 -4.59 26.86
C ARG A 158 -8.03 -4.27 27.72
N ALA A 159 -8.76 -3.17 27.43
CA ALA A 159 -9.98 -2.81 28.15
C ALA A 159 -11.11 -3.85 27.95
N GLU A 160 -11.25 -4.42 26.76
CA GLU A 160 -12.20 -5.51 26.51
C GLU A 160 -11.80 -6.81 27.21
N MET A 161 -10.51 -7.15 27.24
CA MET A 161 -10.01 -8.32 27.98
C MET A 161 -10.20 -8.15 29.49
N GLU A 162 -9.94 -6.98 30.03
CA GLU A 162 -10.20 -6.65 31.45
C GLU A 162 -11.71 -6.68 31.76
N GLY A 163 -12.57 -6.24 30.82
CA GLY A 163 -14.04 -6.34 30.96
C GLY A 163 -14.56 -7.78 30.89
N LEU A 164 -13.93 -8.64 30.08
CA LEU A 164 -14.24 -10.08 30.00
C LEU A 164 -13.80 -10.83 31.28
N ASP A 165 -12.65 -10.48 31.84
CA ASP A 165 -12.18 -11.07 33.10
C ASP A 165 -13.12 -10.74 34.28
N ILE A 166 -13.65 -9.52 34.32
CA ILE A 166 -14.62 -9.10 35.32
C ILE A 166 -15.95 -9.86 35.18
N SER A 167 -16.41 -10.09 33.94
CA SER A 167 -17.64 -10.85 33.68
C SER A 167 -17.51 -12.33 34.02
N ASN A 168 -16.33 -12.91 33.84
CA ASN A 168 -16.07 -14.31 34.23
C ASN A 168 -15.96 -14.49 35.76
N THR A 169 -15.50 -13.48 36.47
CA THR A 169 -15.44 -13.52 37.93
C THR A 169 -16.84 -13.49 38.56
N VAL A 170 -17.81 -12.83 37.92
CA VAL A 170 -19.21 -12.76 38.37
C VAL A 170 -19.97 -14.08 38.11
N LEU A 171 -19.53 -14.88 37.11
CA LEU A 171 -20.18 -16.16 36.79
C LEU A 171 -19.68 -17.33 37.65
N VAL A 172 -18.61 -17.17 38.42
CA VAL A 172 -18.04 -18.23 39.29
C VAL A 172 -18.56 -18.09 40.72
N ASP A 173 -19.09 -16.94 41.13
CA ASP A 173 -19.61 -16.68 42.46
C ASP A 173 -21.16 -16.71 42.57
N SER A 174 -21.86 -17.28 41.60
CA SER A 174 -23.32 -17.42 41.60
C SER A 174 -23.80 -18.85 41.53
#